data_f89ef829d3f64993d1f12ffd5d9d660b
#
_entry.id   f89ef829d3f64993d1f12ffd5d9d660b
#
_cell.length_a   1.000
_cell.length_b   1.000
_cell.length_c   1.000
_cell.angle_alpha   90.00
_cell.angle_beta   90.00
_cell.angle_gamma   90.00
#
_symmetry.space_group_name_H-M   'P 1'
#
loop_
_entity.id
_entity.type
_entity.pdbx_description
1 polymer ?
#
loop_
_entity_poly.entity_id
_entity_poly.type
_entity_poly.pdbx_seq_one_letter_code
_entity_poly.pdbx_strand_id
1 'polypeptide(L)'
;MKTTTTLVLTALLLVGTGRHALAQQQASALPHDVDVSVNAITPALVASGDSIFHGKAAGGACLMCHGADGKGTPGLAPNLADAKWLDSDGTYASIVATIQRGVPDPKDGPSPMPPMGGANLTPAQVRAVAAYVYSLTHPELRAAR
;
A
#
# COMPACT_ATOMS: atom_id res chain seq x y z
N MET A 1 48.18 -50.31 -49.48
CA MET A 1 48.20 -49.80 -48.12
C MET A 1 47.30 -48.59 -48.14
N LYS A 2 46.08 -48.70 -47.55
CA LYS A 2 45.08 -47.66 -47.56
C LYS A 2 44.77 -47.35 -46.09
N THR A 3 45.10 -46.16 -45.64
CA THR A 3 44.86 -45.68 -44.27
C THR A 3 43.51 -44.98 -44.27
N THR A 4 42.60 -45.53 -43.48
CA THR A 4 41.26 -44.97 -43.26
C THR A 4 41.29 -44.06 -42.05
N THR A 5 41.08 -42.74 -42.25
CA THR A 5 41.01 -41.76 -41.15
C THR A 5 39.56 -41.66 -40.70
N THR A 6 39.33 -42.07 -39.47
CA THR A 6 38.01 -41.97 -38.82
C THR A 6 37.82 -40.55 -38.21
N LEU A 7 36.83 -39.80 -38.70
CA LEU A 7 36.43 -38.52 -38.13
C LEU A 7 35.50 -38.79 -36.96
N VAL A 8 35.94 -38.43 -35.74
CA VAL A 8 35.08 -38.41 -34.56
C VAL A 8 34.41 -37.07 -34.47
N LEU A 9 33.10 -37.06 -34.68
CA LEU A 9 32.25 -35.86 -34.51
C LEU A 9 31.85 -35.74 -33.05
N THR A 10 32.44 -34.81 -32.34
CA THR A 10 32.03 -34.44 -30.98
C THR A 10 30.83 -33.52 -31.02
N ALA A 11 29.66 -34.08 -30.72
CA ALA A 11 28.46 -33.28 -30.48
C ALA A 11 28.51 -32.61 -29.09
N LEU A 12 28.73 -31.31 -29.04
CA LEU A 12 28.69 -30.52 -27.84
C LEU A 12 27.24 -30.14 -27.52
N LEU A 13 26.66 -30.75 -26.50
CA LEU A 13 25.32 -30.49 -25.99
C LEU A 13 25.23 -29.11 -25.36
N LEU A 14 24.50 -28.21 -25.98
CA LEU A 14 24.01 -26.94 -25.40
C LEU A 14 22.84 -27.25 -24.49
N VAL A 15 23.12 -27.51 -23.20
CA VAL A 15 22.10 -27.56 -22.14
C VAL A 15 22.47 -26.51 -21.09
N GLY A 16 21.85 -25.35 -21.14
CA GLY A 16 22.14 -24.38 -20.09
C GLY A 16 21.39 -23.04 -20.07
N THR A 17 20.39 -22.78 -20.92
CA THR A 17 19.77 -21.45 -20.96
C THR A 17 18.31 -21.38 -20.46
N GLY A 18 17.70 -22.50 -20.05
CA GLY A 18 16.28 -22.53 -19.67
C GLY A 18 15.95 -22.15 -18.23
N ARG A 19 16.93 -22.20 -17.34
CA ARG A 19 16.66 -22.01 -15.88
C ARG A 19 16.68 -20.56 -15.43
N HIS A 20 17.38 -19.67 -16.13
CA HIS A 20 17.43 -18.25 -15.75
C HIS A 20 16.20 -17.45 -16.17
N ALA A 21 15.51 -17.87 -17.25
CA ALA A 21 14.30 -17.19 -17.72
C ALA A 21 13.10 -17.38 -16.76
N LEU A 22 12.97 -18.54 -16.13
CA LEU A 22 11.88 -18.81 -15.17
C LEU A 22 12.07 -18.09 -13.83
N ALA A 23 13.32 -17.89 -13.39
CA ALA A 23 13.61 -17.17 -12.15
C ALA A 23 13.36 -15.65 -12.27
N GLN A 24 13.58 -15.08 -13.46
CA GLN A 24 13.31 -13.67 -13.71
C GLN A 24 11.81 -13.36 -13.82
N GLN A 25 11.00 -14.31 -14.29
CA GLN A 25 9.54 -14.17 -14.37
C GLN A 25 8.89 -14.19 -12.97
N GLN A 26 9.49 -14.87 -12.00
CA GLN A 26 9.00 -14.88 -10.61
C GLN A 26 9.38 -13.62 -9.82
N ALA A 27 10.41 -12.90 -10.20
CA ALA A 27 10.79 -11.64 -9.56
C ALA A 27 9.90 -10.45 -9.94
N SER A 28 9.09 -10.57 -11.01
CA SER A 28 8.16 -9.53 -11.47
C SER A 28 6.74 -9.69 -10.91
N ALA A 29 6.47 -10.75 -10.16
CA ALA A 29 5.21 -10.98 -9.47
C ALA A 29 5.26 -10.40 -8.04
N LEU A 30 5.54 -9.11 -7.91
CA LEU A 30 5.03 -8.39 -6.75
C LEU A 30 3.51 -8.42 -6.88
N PRO A 31 2.75 -8.62 -5.78
CA PRO A 31 1.30 -8.61 -5.86
C PRO A 31 0.82 -7.20 -6.22
N HIS A 32 0.74 -6.93 -7.54
CA HIS A 32 0.17 -5.71 -8.10
C HIS A 32 -1.37 -5.72 -8.09
N ASP A 33 -1.99 -6.79 -7.60
CA ASP A 33 -3.44 -6.92 -7.46
C ASP A 33 -3.94 -6.48 -6.08
N VAL A 34 -3.40 -5.37 -5.59
CA VAL A 34 -4.02 -4.71 -4.47
C VAL A 34 -5.11 -3.83 -5.04
N ASP A 35 -6.36 -4.30 -4.99
CA ASP A 35 -7.51 -3.51 -5.42
C ASP A 35 -7.62 -2.26 -4.52
N VAL A 36 -7.20 -1.12 -5.06
CA VAL A 36 -7.34 0.20 -4.47
C VAL A 36 -8.45 1.01 -5.14
N SER A 37 -9.37 0.32 -5.84
CA SER A 37 -10.56 0.95 -6.37
C SER A 37 -11.55 1.27 -5.25
N VAL A 38 -12.36 2.32 -5.42
CA VAL A 38 -13.42 2.67 -4.47
C VAL A 38 -14.47 1.56 -4.35
N ASN A 39 -14.63 0.72 -5.37
CA ASN A 39 -15.56 -0.40 -5.37
C ASN A 39 -15.14 -1.51 -4.39
N ALA A 40 -13.88 -1.56 -3.99
CA ALA A 40 -13.38 -2.48 -2.96
C ALA A 40 -13.70 -2.02 -1.53
N ILE A 41 -14.19 -0.79 -1.34
CA ILE A 41 -14.53 -0.27 -0.02
C ILE A 41 -15.87 -0.84 0.42
N THR A 42 -15.84 -1.68 1.45
CA THR A 42 -17.03 -2.23 2.10
C THR A 42 -17.20 -1.62 3.48
N PRO A 43 -18.41 -1.62 4.06
CA PRO A 43 -18.62 -1.17 5.43
C PRO A 43 -17.78 -1.94 6.45
N ALA A 44 -17.54 -3.23 6.23
CA ALA A 44 -16.65 -4.03 7.06
C ALA A 44 -15.20 -3.57 6.99
N LEU A 45 -14.72 -3.19 5.80
CA LEU A 45 -13.39 -2.63 5.61
C LEU A 45 -13.26 -1.28 6.33
N VAL A 46 -14.28 -0.42 6.23
CA VAL A 46 -14.32 0.87 6.95
C VAL A 46 -14.30 0.67 8.46
N ALA A 47 -15.08 -0.28 9.00
CA ALA A 47 -15.11 -0.58 10.43
C ALA A 47 -13.76 -1.15 10.94
N SER A 48 -13.10 -1.97 10.13
CA SER A 48 -11.74 -2.42 10.44
C SER A 48 -10.75 -1.26 10.48
N GLY A 49 -10.85 -0.35 9.53
CA GLY A 49 -10.03 0.86 9.46
C GLY A 49 -10.27 1.81 10.63
N ASP A 50 -11.52 1.98 11.05
CA ASP A 50 -11.91 2.73 12.25
C ASP A 50 -11.17 2.20 13.50
N SER A 51 -11.16 0.87 13.66
CA SER A 51 -10.49 0.23 14.79
C SER A 51 -8.97 0.46 14.77
N ILE A 52 -8.35 0.48 13.59
CA ILE A 52 -6.92 0.76 13.43
C ILE A 52 -6.65 2.25 13.72
N PHE A 53 -7.43 3.14 13.13
CA PHE A 53 -7.29 4.59 13.30
C PHE A 53 -7.33 5.00 14.77
N HIS A 54 -8.23 4.38 15.54
CA HIS A 54 -8.45 4.67 16.97
C HIS A 54 -7.57 3.86 17.93
N GLY A 55 -6.56 3.16 17.45
CA GLY A 55 -5.62 2.42 18.32
C GLY A 55 -6.18 1.14 18.93
N LYS A 56 -7.34 0.67 18.46
CA LYS A 56 -7.98 -0.56 18.98
C LYS A 56 -7.43 -1.82 18.32
N ALA A 57 -6.73 -1.68 17.20
CA ALA A 57 -6.18 -2.79 16.44
C ALA A 57 -4.85 -2.44 15.79
N ALA A 58 -4.02 -3.44 15.53
CA ALA A 58 -2.80 -3.39 14.72
C ALA A 58 -1.75 -2.34 15.17
N GLY A 59 -1.84 -1.83 16.40
CA GLY A 59 -0.92 -0.80 16.88
C GLY A 59 -1.07 0.56 16.19
N GLY A 60 -2.14 0.77 15.42
CA GLY A 60 -2.45 2.06 14.81
C GLY A 60 -2.73 3.10 15.91
N ALA A 61 -2.35 4.36 15.67
CA ALA A 61 -2.58 5.46 16.60
C ALA A 61 -2.79 6.78 15.85
N CYS A 62 -3.47 6.74 14.72
CA CYS A 62 -3.67 7.88 13.82
C CYS A 62 -4.40 9.03 14.50
N LEU A 63 -5.33 8.69 15.40
CA LEU A 63 -6.10 9.66 16.21
C LEU A 63 -5.22 10.58 17.05
N MET A 64 -4.00 10.17 17.42
CA MET A 64 -3.12 10.98 18.28
C MET A 64 -2.70 12.29 17.61
N CYS A 65 -2.55 12.26 16.29
CA CYS A 65 -2.24 13.44 15.48
C CYS A 65 -3.49 14.02 14.80
N HIS A 66 -4.31 13.15 14.20
CA HIS A 66 -5.47 13.58 13.40
C HIS A 66 -6.75 13.79 14.23
N GLY A 67 -6.72 13.58 15.54
CA GLY A 67 -7.90 13.65 16.41
C GLY A 67 -8.85 12.47 16.20
N ALA A 68 -9.71 12.22 17.19
CA ALA A 68 -10.66 11.08 17.13
C ALA A 68 -11.66 11.20 15.98
N ASP A 69 -12.05 12.43 15.61
CA ASP A 69 -12.98 12.69 14.51
C ASP A 69 -12.27 12.90 13.17
N GLY A 70 -10.94 12.75 13.10
CA GLY A 70 -10.16 13.03 11.90
C GLY A 70 -10.07 14.52 11.55
N LYS A 71 -10.44 15.42 12.46
CA LYS A 71 -10.44 16.88 12.20
C LYS A 71 -9.08 17.55 12.32
N GLY A 72 -8.06 16.74 12.56
CA GLY A 72 -6.69 17.24 12.72
C GLY A 72 -6.44 17.87 14.08
N THR A 73 -5.19 18.24 14.29
CA THR A 73 -4.72 19.03 15.43
C THR A 73 -3.92 20.20 14.88
N PRO A 74 -4.33 21.44 15.08
CA PRO A 74 -3.65 22.61 14.53
C PRO A 74 -2.15 22.60 14.84
N GLY A 75 -1.31 22.77 13.81
CA GLY A 75 0.14 22.75 13.92
C GLY A 75 0.76 21.36 14.08
N LEU A 76 -0.03 20.28 14.10
CA LEU A 76 0.45 18.90 14.22
C LEU A 76 0.06 18.04 13.02
N ALA A 77 -1.22 18.01 12.66
CA ALA A 77 -1.68 17.22 11.54
C ALA A 77 -2.96 17.82 10.91
N PRO A 78 -3.15 17.68 9.59
CA PRO A 78 -4.27 18.26 8.88
C PRO A 78 -5.60 17.60 9.21
N ASN A 79 -6.68 18.36 8.95
CA ASN A 79 -8.04 17.86 8.95
C ASN A 79 -8.24 16.89 7.76
N LEU A 80 -8.73 15.69 8.04
CA LEU A 80 -9.03 14.66 7.05
C LEU A 80 -10.52 14.59 6.70
N ALA A 81 -11.36 15.40 7.39
CA ALA A 81 -12.81 15.35 7.27
C ALA A 81 -13.42 16.54 6.49
N ASP A 82 -12.60 17.43 5.92
CA ASP A 82 -13.07 18.64 5.22
C ASP A 82 -12.83 18.62 3.70
N ALA A 83 -12.36 17.51 3.15
CA ALA A 83 -12.01 17.34 1.74
C ALA A 83 -10.93 18.30 1.18
N LYS A 84 -10.21 19.01 2.04
CA LYS A 84 -9.06 19.84 1.66
C LYS A 84 -7.78 19.04 1.79
N TRP A 85 -7.47 18.31 0.75
CA TRP A 85 -6.31 17.43 0.72
C TRP A 85 -5.03 18.22 0.43
N LEU A 86 -4.06 18.16 1.31
CA LEU A 86 -2.79 18.88 1.21
C LEU A 86 -1.69 18.02 0.56
N ASP A 87 -1.48 16.81 1.05
CA ASP A 87 -0.39 15.90 0.63
C ASP A 87 -0.91 14.66 -0.10
N SER A 88 -2.17 14.66 -0.48
CA SER A 88 -2.93 13.67 -1.24
C SER A 88 -3.85 14.41 -2.22
N ASP A 89 -4.41 13.73 -3.19
CA ASP A 89 -5.49 14.25 -4.06
C ASP A 89 -6.90 13.88 -3.55
N GLY A 90 -6.95 13.17 -2.42
CA GLY A 90 -8.21 12.73 -1.80
C GLY A 90 -8.80 11.46 -2.40
N THR A 91 -8.24 10.89 -3.44
CA THR A 91 -8.66 9.57 -3.93
C THR A 91 -8.27 8.47 -2.96
N TYR A 92 -9.04 7.39 -2.91
CA TYR A 92 -8.73 6.25 -2.06
C TYR A 92 -7.33 5.70 -2.31
N ALA A 93 -6.94 5.56 -3.59
CA ALA A 93 -5.60 5.10 -3.97
C ALA A 93 -4.49 6.04 -3.48
N SER A 94 -4.69 7.35 -3.59
CA SER A 94 -3.73 8.35 -3.11
C SER A 94 -3.61 8.36 -1.59
N ILE A 95 -4.72 8.17 -0.87
CA ILE A 95 -4.71 8.03 0.60
C ILE A 95 -3.92 6.78 1.01
N VAL A 96 -4.14 5.63 0.36
CA VAL A 96 -3.35 4.40 0.58
C VAL A 96 -1.87 4.67 0.38
N ALA A 97 -1.48 5.28 -0.74
CA ALA A 97 -0.09 5.59 -1.04
C ALA A 97 0.51 6.57 -0.02
N THR A 98 -0.25 7.58 0.41
CA THR A 98 0.20 8.55 1.42
C THR A 98 0.43 7.89 2.78
N ILE A 99 -0.46 7.01 3.24
CA ILE A 99 -0.27 6.27 4.48
C ILE A 99 0.97 5.38 4.39
N GLN A 100 1.20 4.70 3.27
CA GLN A 100 2.35 3.81 3.10
C GLN A 100 3.68 4.54 3.14
N ARG A 101 3.82 5.67 2.43
CA ARG A 101 5.08 6.41 2.36
C ARG A 101 5.29 7.39 3.51
N GLY A 102 4.20 7.77 4.21
CA GLY A 102 4.19 8.91 5.11
C GLY A 102 4.26 10.25 4.36
N VAL A 103 4.45 11.34 5.11
CA VAL A 103 4.63 12.71 4.62
C VAL A 103 5.84 13.30 5.35
N PRO A 104 7.04 13.18 4.78
CA PRO A 104 8.27 13.65 5.44
C PRO A 104 8.37 15.18 5.49
N ASP A 105 7.73 15.87 4.53
CA ASP A 105 7.72 17.34 4.42
C ASP A 105 6.26 17.79 4.20
N PRO A 106 5.48 17.91 5.29
CA PRO A 106 4.06 18.23 5.21
C PRO A 106 3.84 19.70 4.83
N LYS A 107 2.80 19.96 4.02
CA LYS A 107 2.39 21.31 3.62
C LYS A 107 1.73 22.10 4.75
N ASP A 108 1.28 21.45 5.80
CA ASP A 108 0.68 22.07 6.98
C ASP A 108 1.33 21.54 8.25
N GLY A 109 1.95 22.44 9.01
CA GLY A 109 2.61 22.14 10.25
C GLY A 109 4.04 21.57 10.13
N PRO A 110 4.81 21.65 11.22
CA PRO A 110 6.21 21.21 11.22
C PRO A 110 6.40 19.70 11.48
N SER A 111 5.33 18.96 11.70
CA SER A 111 5.39 17.59 12.19
C SER A 111 5.27 16.58 11.05
N PRO A 112 6.36 15.87 10.66
CA PRO A 112 6.29 14.83 9.65
C PRO A 112 5.35 13.70 10.07
N MET A 113 4.60 13.16 9.10
CA MET A 113 3.89 11.89 9.28
C MET A 113 4.82 10.74 8.91
N PRO A 114 5.21 9.86 9.85
CA PRO A 114 6.00 8.70 9.51
C PRO A 114 5.19 7.71 8.63
N PRO A 115 5.87 6.82 7.86
CA PRO A 115 5.18 5.75 7.15
C PRO A 115 4.23 4.98 8.06
N MET A 116 2.99 4.76 7.60
CA MET A 116 1.92 4.07 8.35
C MET A 116 1.61 4.69 9.72
N GLY A 117 1.92 6.00 9.91
CA GLY A 117 1.76 6.67 11.19
C GLY A 117 2.70 6.13 12.29
N GLY A 118 3.80 5.47 11.93
CA GLY A 118 4.74 4.82 12.84
C GLY A 118 4.35 3.40 13.25
N ALA A 119 3.20 2.89 12.82
CA ALA A 119 2.78 1.51 13.06
C ALA A 119 3.38 0.54 12.02
N ASN A 120 3.35 -0.76 12.32
CA ASN A 120 3.76 -1.80 11.37
C ASN A 120 2.50 -2.47 10.79
N LEU A 121 1.88 -1.81 9.80
CA LEU A 121 0.65 -2.28 9.18
C LEU A 121 0.92 -3.16 7.96
N THR A 122 0.15 -4.24 7.83
CA THR A 122 0.11 -5.01 6.60
C THR A 122 -0.56 -4.23 5.48
N PRO A 123 -0.35 -4.56 4.19
CA PRO A 123 -1.04 -3.91 3.07
C PRO A 123 -2.57 -3.93 3.19
N ALA A 124 -3.15 -4.99 3.75
CA ALA A 124 -4.59 -5.07 3.99
C ALA A 124 -5.04 -4.07 5.08
N GLN A 125 -4.26 -3.90 6.13
CA GLN A 125 -4.54 -2.95 7.21
C GLN A 125 -4.37 -1.50 6.75
N VAL A 126 -3.39 -1.22 5.90
CA VAL A 126 -3.26 0.11 5.26
C VAL A 126 -4.51 0.43 4.42
N ARG A 127 -5.00 -0.52 3.62
CA ARG A 127 -6.24 -0.33 2.87
C ARG A 127 -7.44 -0.09 3.78
N ALA A 128 -7.54 -0.82 4.89
CA ALA A 128 -8.63 -0.64 5.83
C ALA A 128 -8.62 0.77 6.45
N VAL A 129 -7.48 1.23 6.98
CA VAL A 129 -7.41 2.56 7.56
C VAL A 129 -7.60 3.67 6.52
N ALA A 130 -7.13 3.48 5.28
CA ALA A 130 -7.40 4.38 4.18
C ALA A 130 -8.89 4.44 3.82
N ALA A 131 -9.60 3.30 3.85
CA ALA A 131 -11.05 3.26 3.62
C ALA A 131 -11.82 4.02 4.72
N TYR A 132 -11.39 3.91 5.97
CA TYR A 132 -11.96 4.72 7.05
C TYR A 132 -11.70 6.22 6.81
N VAL A 133 -10.47 6.62 6.50
CA VAL A 133 -10.12 8.03 6.21
C VAL A 133 -10.93 8.55 5.03
N TYR A 134 -11.01 7.80 3.93
CA TYR A 134 -11.83 8.16 2.76
C TYR A 134 -13.31 8.34 3.13
N SER A 135 -13.83 7.49 4.02
CA SER A 135 -15.22 7.57 4.50
C SER A 135 -15.53 8.80 5.36
N LEU A 136 -14.52 9.54 5.84
CA LEU A 136 -14.75 10.79 6.60
C LEU A 136 -15.45 11.85 5.75
N THR A 137 -15.15 11.86 4.44
CA THR A 137 -15.78 12.74 3.46
C THR A 137 -16.83 12.04 2.59
N HIS A 138 -17.05 10.71 2.78
CA HIS A 138 -17.99 9.88 2.05
C HIS A 138 -18.87 9.08 3.05
N PRO A 139 -19.79 9.75 3.73
CA PRO A 139 -20.56 9.13 4.84
C PRO A 139 -21.43 7.95 4.39
N GLU A 140 -21.82 7.88 3.11
CA GLU A 140 -22.56 6.77 2.51
C GLU A 140 -21.84 5.42 2.66
N LEU A 141 -20.51 5.41 2.70
CA LEU A 141 -19.70 4.19 2.87
C LEU A 141 -19.78 3.61 4.28
N ARG A 142 -20.30 4.38 5.24
CA ARG A 142 -20.52 3.94 6.63
C ARG A 142 -21.93 3.47 6.87
N ALA A 143 -22.88 3.83 6.01
CA ALA A 143 -24.32 3.69 6.25
C ALA A 143 -24.87 2.29 5.95
N ALA A 144 -24.12 1.39 5.35
CA ALA A 144 -24.55 0.02 5.12
C ALA A 144 -24.38 -0.82 6.41
N ARG A 145 -25.29 -0.66 7.35
CA ARG A 145 -25.50 -1.55 8.51
C ARG A 145 -26.72 -2.40 8.28
#